data_366cba6db2c4a8169c7576597d8e2a72
#
_entry.id   366cba6db2c4a8169c7576597d8e2a72
#
_cell.length_a   1.000
_cell.length_b   1.000
_cell.length_c   1.000
_cell.angle_alpha   90.00
_cell.angle_beta   90.00
_cell.angle_gamma   90.00
#
_symmetry.space_group_name_H-M   'P 1'
#
loop_
_entity.id
_entity.type
_entity.pdbx_description
1 polymer ?
#
loop_
_entity_poly.entity_id
_entity_poly.type
_entity_poly.pdbx_seq_one_letter_code
_entity_poly.pdbx_strand_id
1 'polypeptide(L)'
;FDADMFRYLDFDINAGSVDVKVVDGNKARVIERGRVAKGMDASKAAAQNIASVEDSTLKVSQFGSDDGKAIDRSVTVELPRRVAEHLKGINAHVGSGDLQIAGVICDGFDLFLGAGDVEFTGSVTDALSAEVGSGDVTFELYQAPAKSMDVSVDSGDVEITVPNSTGFKASLTVGSGDFESDFLPLGYDGETILNLEFDNGDKSATYRFKVGSGDMSFDPE
;
A
#
# COMPACT_ATOMS: atom_id res chain seq x y z
N PHE A 1 15.05 -16.38 2.83
CA PHE A 1 15.57 -15.50 3.87
C PHE A 1 15.08 -15.97 5.23
N ASP A 2 15.93 -15.90 6.25
CA ASP A 2 15.48 -16.19 7.61
C ASP A 2 14.64 -15.02 8.15
N ALA A 3 13.55 -15.35 8.82
CA ALA A 3 12.58 -14.37 9.30
C ALA A 3 13.14 -13.37 10.34
N ASP A 4 14.24 -13.72 11.01
CA ASP A 4 14.88 -12.84 12.00
C ASP A 4 15.79 -11.77 11.39
N MET A 5 16.04 -11.85 10.08
CA MET A 5 16.97 -10.96 9.38
C MET A 5 16.37 -9.58 9.07
N PHE A 6 15.04 -9.43 9.08
CA PHE A 6 14.42 -8.17 8.69
C PHE A 6 13.17 -7.85 9.52
N ARG A 7 12.82 -6.57 9.55
CA ARG A 7 11.63 -5.98 10.17
C ARG A 7 10.98 -4.94 9.27
N TYR A 8 11.61 -4.64 8.13
CA TYR A 8 11.09 -3.71 7.14
C TYR A 8 10.93 -4.41 5.80
N LEU A 9 9.95 -3.97 5.03
CA LEU A 9 9.75 -4.34 3.64
C LEU A 9 9.94 -3.10 2.78
N ASP A 10 10.61 -3.27 1.65
CA ASP A 10 10.83 -2.22 0.66
C ASP A 10 10.53 -2.78 -0.72
N PHE A 11 9.50 -2.24 -1.36
CA PHE A 11 9.04 -2.64 -2.68
C PHE A 11 9.35 -1.53 -3.69
N ASP A 12 10.03 -1.89 -4.77
CA ASP A 12 10.26 -1.03 -5.93
C ASP A 12 9.71 -1.75 -7.17
N ILE A 13 8.47 -1.41 -7.55
CA ILE A 13 7.70 -2.12 -8.57
C ILE A 13 7.47 -1.18 -9.75
N ASN A 14 8.21 -1.38 -10.84
CA ASN A 14 8.04 -0.59 -12.04
C ASN A 14 6.91 -1.10 -12.95
N ALA A 15 6.71 -2.42 -13.00
CA ALA A 15 5.63 -3.07 -13.77
C ALA A 15 5.41 -4.51 -13.30
N GLY A 16 4.25 -5.09 -13.60
CA GLY A 16 3.87 -6.45 -13.19
C GLY A 16 3.19 -6.47 -11.82
N SER A 17 3.07 -7.62 -11.18
CA SER A 17 2.34 -7.75 -9.91
C SER A 17 3.19 -8.34 -8.80
N VAL A 18 3.02 -7.81 -7.59
CA VAL A 18 3.59 -8.35 -6.36
C VAL A 18 2.47 -8.70 -5.39
N ASP A 19 2.49 -9.92 -4.88
CA ASP A 19 1.50 -10.47 -3.95
C ASP A 19 2.21 -10.93 -2.67
N VAL A 20 1.88 -10.30 -1.55
CA VAL A 20 2.45 -10.61 -0.23
C VAL A 20 1.48 -11.44 0.57
N LYS A 21 1.89 -12.65 0.95
CA LYS A 21 1.07 -13.62 1.68
C LYS A 21 1.70 -14.03 2.99
N VAL A 22 0.89 -14.09 4.03
CA VAL A 22 1.30 -14.65 5.32
C VAL A 22 1.23 -16.17 5.28
N VAL A 23 2.32 -16.81 5.68
CA VAL A 23 2.45 -18.26 5.70
C VAL A 23 2.97 -18.76 7.05
N ASP A 24 2.75 -20.03 7.33
CA ASP A 24 3.40 -20.68 8.45
C ASP A 24 4.85 -21.05 8.11
N GLY A 25 5.73 -20.99 9.10
CA GLY A 25 7.14 -21.34 8.94
C GLY A 25 8.11 -20.30 9.49
N ASN A 26 9.40 -20.50 9.16
CA ASN A 26 10.49 -19.68 9.70
C ASN A 26 11.28 -18.91 8.63
N LYS A 27 10.95 -19.09 7.37
CA LYS A 27 11.67 -18.46 6.25
C LYS A 27 10.71 -17.72 5.35
N ALA A 28 11.08 -16.48 5.04
CA ALA A 28 10.46 -15.76 3.96
C ALA A 28 10.97 -16.28 2.61
N ARG A 29 10.10 -16.28 1.62
CA ARG A 29 10.43 -16.65 0.24
C ARG A 29 9.95 -15.55 -0.70
N VAL A 30 10.76 -15.28 -1.69
CA VAL A 30 10.39 -14.44 -2.82
C VAL A 30 10.43 -15.31 -4.06
N ILE A 31 9.28 -15.47 -4.70
CA ILE A 31 9.06 -16.40 -5.80
C ILE A 31 8.66 -15.59 -7.03
N GLU A 32 9.54 -15.53 -8.01
CA GLU A 32 9.20 -14.92 -9.30
C GLU A 32 8.61 -15.98 -10.25
N ARG A 33 7.56 -15.60 -10.94
CA ARG A 33 6.98 -16.31 -12.07
C ARG A 33 6.85 -15.38 -13.25
N GLY A 34 7.08 -15.90 -14.44
CA GLY A 34 6.95 -15.11 -15.66
C GLY A 34 6.91 -16.00 -16.90
N ARG A 35 6.48 -15.40 -17.99
CA ARG A 35 6.57 -16.01 -19.33
C ARG A 35 7.64 -15.29 -20.12
N VAL A 36 8.36 -16.02 -20.94
CA VAL A 36 9.33 -15.46 -21.90
C VAL A 36 8.78 -15.54 -23.32
N ALA A 37 9.14 -14.57 -24.13
CA ALA A 37 8.75 -14.55 -25.53
C ALA A 37 9.29 -15.81 -26.27
N LYS A 38 8.53 -16.30 -27.26
CA LYS A 38 8.89 -17.47 -28.04
C LYS A 38 10.26 -17.29 -28.69
N GLY A 39 11.16 -18.25 -28.40
CA GLY A 39 12.54 -18.23 -28.92
C GLY A 39 13.58 -17.61 -27.98
N MET A 40 13.16 -17.17 -26.80
CA MET A 40 14.05 -16.64 -25.76
C MET A 40 14.47 -17.73 -24.76
N ASP A 41 15.66 -17.55 -24.21
CA ASP A 41 16.20 -18.43 -23.18
C ASP A 41 15.69 -18.01 -21.79
N ALA A 42 14.82 -18.81 -21.21
CA ALA A 42 14.24 -18.55 -19.88
C ALA A 42 15.31 -18.42 -18.79
N SER A 43 16.46 -19.12 -18.91
CA SER A 43 17.54 -19.00 -17.92
C SER A 43 18.19 -17.63 -17.88
N LYS A 44 18.18 -16.91 -19.00
CA LYS A 44 18.70 -15.53 -19.06
C LYS A 44 17.71 -14.49 -18.53
N ALA A 45 16.42 -14.78 -18.63
CA ALA A 45 15.39 -13.92 -18.06
C ALA A 45 15.30 -14.05 -16.51
N ALA A 46 15.58 -15.24 -15.98
CA ALA A 46 15.55 -15.55 -14.54
C ALA A 46 16.85 -15.16 -13.80
N ALA A 47 17.83 -14.59 -14.45
CA ALA A 47 19.16 -14.35 -13.86
C ALA A 47 19.26 -13.06 -12.99
N GLN A 48 18.17 -12.33 -12.81
CA GLN A 48 18.17 -11.12 -12.00
C GLN A 48 17.83 -11.46 -10.54
N ASN A 49 18.60 -10.89 -9.61
CA ASN A 49 18.30 -11.01 -8.20
C ASN A 49 17.21 -9.98 -7.84
N ILE A 50 15.96 -10.45 -7.74
CA ILE A 50 14.78 -9.61 -7.46
C ILE A 50 14.61 -9.31 -5.97
N ALA A 51 15.38 -9.92 -5.08
CA ALA A 51 15.26 -9.70 -3.65
C ALA A 51 16.60 -9.81 -2.93
N SER A 52 16.79 -8.94 -1.96
CA SER A 52 17.92 -8.95 -1.02
C SER A 52 17.45 -8.60 0.39
N VAL A 53 18.28 -8.91 1.40
CA VAL A 53 18.09 -8.40 2.76
C VAL A 53 19.30 -7.55 3.10
N GLU A 54 19.06 -6.26 3.36
CA GLU A 54 20.06 -5.27 3.73
C GLU A 54 19.50 -4.40 4.86
N ASP A 55 20.33 -4.09 5.86
CA ASP A 55 19.96 -3.20 6.97
C ASP A 55 18.60 -3.54 7.62
N SER A 56 18.36 -4.82 7.87
CA SER A 56 17.07 -5.32 8.41
C SER A 56 15.85 -5.07 7.51
N THR A 57 16.05 -4.83 6.22
CA THR A 57 15.02 -4.59 5.22
C THR A 57 15.05 -5.72 4.18
N LEU A 58 13.91 -6.37 3.96
CA LEU A 58 13.70 -7.21 2.79
C LEU A 58 13.31 -6.30 1.62
N LYS A 59 14.23 -6.12 0.70
CA LYS A 59 14.02 -5.36 -0.53
C LYS A 59 13.53 -6.29 -1.62
N VAL A 60 12.48 -5.90 -2.30
CA VAL A 60 11.91 -6.61 -3.45
C VAL A 60 11.79 -5.62 -4.60
N SER A 61 12.58 -5.84 -5.65
CA SER A 61 12.60 -4.96 -6.80
C SER A 61 12.15 -5.72 -8.03
N GLN A 62 11.08 -5.23 -8.65
CA GLN A 62 10.57 -5.78 -9.88
C GLN A 62 10.81 -4.78 -11.01
N PHE A 63 11.82 -5.04 -11.80
CA PHE A 63 12.13 -4.22 -12.97
C PHE A 63 11.19 -4.56 -14.12
N GLY A 64 10.68 -3.53 -14.78
CA GLY A 64 10.04 -3.69 -16.07
C GLY A 64 10.99 -4.37 -17.07
N SER A 65 10.44 -5.02 -18.06
CA SER A 65 11.23 -5.74 -19.08
C SER A 65 11.97 -4.75 -20.00
N ASP A 66 13.04 -4.11 -19.53
CA ASP A 66 13.91 -3.25 -20.35
C ASP A 66 14.47 -3.97 -21.59
N ASP A 67 14.47 -5.30 -21.57
CA ASP A 67 15.00 -6.12 -22.63
C ASP A 67 13.94 -6.80 -23.50
N GLY A 68 12.65 -6.57 -23.31
CA GLY A 68 11.58 -7.28 -24.04
C GLY A 68 11.59 -8.80 -23.86
N LYS A 69 12.28 -9.32 -22.84
CA LYS A 69 12.54 -10.75 -22.66
C LYS A 69 11.51 -11.48 -21.82
N ALA A 70 10.86 -10.79 -20.90
CA ALA A 70 9.81 -11.39 -20.07
C ALA A 70 8.47 -10.73 -20.35
N ILE A 71 7.45 -11.55 -20.46
CA ILE A 71 6.05 -11.15 -20.61
C ILE A 71 5.35 -11.64 -19.33
N ASP A 72 4.52 -10.82 -18.75
CA ASP A 72 3.77 -11.13 -17.52
C ASP A 72 4.67 -11.63 -16.38
N ARG A 73 5.26 -10.72 -15.63
CA ARG A 73 5.98 -11.03 -14.40
C ARG A 73 5.06 -10.90 -13.19
N SER A 74 5.13 -11.88 -12.32
CA SER A 74 4.51 -11.82 -11.00
C SER A 74 5.50 -12.29 -9.93
N VAL A 75 5.50 -11.60 -8.80
CA VAL A 75 6.30 -11.95 -7.63
C VAL A 75 5.38 -12.28 -6.47
N THR A 76 5.58 -13.42 -5.85
CA THR A 76 4.92 -13.76 -4.59
C THR A 76 5.93 -13.68 -3.46
N VAL A 77 5.62 -12.90 -2.44
CA VAL A 77 6.40 -12.78 -1.20
C VAL A 77 5.67 -13.54 -0.09
N GLU A 78 6.20 -14.68 0.30
CA GLU A 78 5.68 -15.46 1.42
C GLU A 78 6.36 -14.99 2.71
N LEU A 79 5.60 -14.40 3.62
CA LEU A 79 6.10 -13.93 4.92
C LEU A 79 5.69 -14.86 6.04
N PRO A 80 6.62 -15.36 6.85
CA PRO A 80 6.27 -16.05 8.10
C PRO A 80 5.42 -15.17 9.02
N ARG A 81 4.34 -15.72 9.56
CA ARG A 81 3.40 -15.03 10.45
C ARG A 81 4.09 -14.21 11.54
N ARG A 82 5.11 -14.77 12.19
CA ARG A 82 5.87 -14.09 13.26
C ARG A 82 6.58 -12.80 12.81
N VAL A 83 6.87 -12.64 11.51
CA VAL A 83 7.41 -11.39 10.96
C VAL A 83 6.29 -10.48 10.50
N ALA A 84 5.33 -11.06 9.78
CA ALA A 84 4.19 -10.33 9.24
C ALA A 84 3.38 -9.57 10.30
N GLU A 85 3.29 -10.11 11.52
CA GLU A 85 2.60 -9.49 12.65
C GLU A 85 3.45 -8.47 13.44
N HIS A 86 4.71 -8.24 13.06
CA HIS A 86 5.66 -7.41 13.81
C HIS A 86 6.59 -6.58 12.92
N LEU A 87 6.10 -6.16 11.75
CA LEU A 87 6.86 -5.28 10.87
C LEU A 87 6.98 -3.88 11.49
N LYS A 88 8.14 -3.26 11.32
CA LYS A 88 8.37 -1.87 11.72
C LYS A 88 7.96 -0.88 10.65
N GLY A 89 8.04 -1.29 9.40
CA GLY A 89 7.63 -0.42 8.31
C GLY A 89 7.55 -1.16 6.99
N ILE A 90 6.71 -0.62 6.14
CA ILE A 90 6.58 -1.00 4.74
C ILE A 90 6.77 0.27 3.93
N ASN A 91 7.69 0.23 2.97
CA ASN A 91 7.86 1.27 1.96
C ASN A 91 7.53 0.65 0.60
N ALA A 92 6.62 1.26 -0.14
CA ALA A 92 6.19 0.78 -1.43
C ALA A 92 6.23 1.91 -2.46
N HIS A 93 7.11 1.76 -3.44
CA HIS A 93 7.17 2.59 -4.63
C HIS A 93 6.65 1.77 -5.83
N VAL A 94 5.46 2.12 -6.31
CA VAL A 94 4.78 1.44 -7.40
C VAL A 94 4.66 2.40 -8.59
N GLY A 95 5.42 2.15 -9.64
CA GLY A 95 5.39 2.95 -10.87
C GLY A 95 4.12 2.73 -11.68
N SER A 96 3.92 1.51 -12.19
CA SER A 96 2.75 1.12 -13.01
C SER A 96 2.38 -0.36 -12.86
N GLY A 97 2.75 -0.97 -11.75
CA GLY A 97 2.41 -2.36 -11.42
C GLY A 97 1.35 -2.44 -10.34
N ASP A 98 1.04 -3.67 -9.93
CA ASP A 98 0.07 -3.93 -8.89
C ASP A 98 0.75 -4.48 -7.64
N LEU A 99 0.28 -4.07 -6.46
CA LEU A 99 0.77 -4.56 -5.18
C LEU A 99 -0.40 -5.00 -4.29
N GLN A 100 -0.41 -6.26 -3.91
CA GLN A 100 -1.37 -6.79 -2.96
C GLN A 100 -0.65 -7.24 -1.68
N ILE A 101 -1.09 -6.74 -0.53
CA ILE A 101 -0.55 -7.10 0.78
C ILE A 101 -1.70 -7.50 1.70
N ALA A 102 -1.68 -8.73 2.22
CA ALA A 102 -2.73 -9.20 3.09
C ALA A 102 -2.22 -9.82 4.39
N GLY A 103 -2.89 -9.50 5.51
CA GLY A 103 -2.70 -10.13 6.81
C GLY A 103 -1.44 -9.68 7.55
N VAL A 104 -0.91 -8.49 7.27
CA VAL A 104 0.27 -7.95 7.96
C VAL A 104 -0.10 -6.91 9.01
N ILE A 105 0.78 -6.76 10.01
CA ILE A 105 0.74 -5.69 11.00
C ILE A 105 2.07 -4.96 10.95
N CYS A 106 2.02 -3.64 10.73
CA CYS A 106 3.21 -2.79 10.70
C CYS A 106 3.02 -1.51 11.52
N ASP A 107 4.14 -0.92 11.98
CA ASP A 107 4.08 0.36 12.68
C ASP A 107 3.84 1.50 11.66
N GLY A 108 4.53 1.48 10.53
CA GLY A 108 4.39 2.50 9.48
C GLY A 108 4.17 1.92 8.10
N PHE A 109 3.45 2.65 7.25
CA PHE A 109 3.31 2.34 5.83
C PHE A 109 3.43 3.60 5.00
N ASP A 110 4.43 3.62 4.12
CA ASP A 110 4.66 4.69 3.15
C ASP A 110 4.44 4.15 1.74
N LEU A 111 3.49 4.74 1.01
CA LEU A 111 3.13 4.37 -0.36
C LEU A 111 3.33 5.55 -1.31
N PHE A 112 4.00 5.28 -2.41
CA PHE A 112 3.95 6.11 -3.62
C PHE A 112 3.43 5.25 -4.77
N LEU A 113 2.29 5.63 -5.36
CA LEU A 113 1.69 4.97 -6.51
C LEU A 113 1.62 5.94 -7.69
N GLY A 114 2.30 5.61 -8.79
CA GLY A 114 2.21 6.35 -10.04
C GLY A 114 0.93 6.00 -10.82
N ALA A 115 0.82 4.74 -11.23
CA ALA A 115 -0.34 4.13 -11.88
C ALA A 115 -0.37 2.63 -11.56
N GLY A 116 -1.52 1.96 -11.71
CA GLY A 116 -1.71 0.56 -11.27
C GLY A 116 -2.50 0.51 -9.98
N ASP A 117 -2.57 -0.65 -9.36
CA ASP A 117 -3.46 -0.85 -8.23
C ASP A 117 -2.71 -1.30 -6.99
N VAL A 118 -3.11 -0.78 -5.82
CA VAL A 118 -2.57 -1.23 -4.53
C VAL A 118 -3.71 -1.65 -3.61
N GLU A 119 -3.65 -2.87 -3.11
CA GLU A 119 -4.58 -3.40 -2.12
C GLU A 119 -3.82 -3.78 -0.85
N PHE A 120 -4.22 -3.21 0.26
CA PHE A 120 -3.67 -3.51 1.58
C PHE A 120 -4.79 -3.90 2.54
N THR A 121 -4.69 -5.11 3.08
CA THR A 121 -5.58 -5.61 4.14
C THR A 121 -4.75 -5.98 5.36
N GLY A 122 -4.92 -5.26 6.48
CA GLY A 122 -4.10 -5.49 7.67
C GLY A 122 -4.21 -4.41 8.73
N SER A 123 -3.14 -4.16 9.46
CA SER A 123 -3.09 -3.11 10.48
C SER A 123 -1.87 -2.22 10.30
N VAL A 124 -2.09 -0.92 10.38
CA VAL A 124 -1.04 0.09 10.49
C VAL A 124 -1.21 0.79 11.84
N THR A 125 -0.23 0.62 12.74
CA THR A 125 -0.44 1.00 14.15
C THR A 125 -0.02 2.43 14.47
N ASP A 126 0.96 2.99 13.78
CA ASP A 126 1.52 4.33 14.07
C ASP A 126 1.17 5.36 13.00
N ALA A 127 1.66 5.19 11.78
CA ALA A 127 1.53 6.18 10.71
C ALA A 127 1.34 5.56 9.34
N LEU A 128 0.46 6.15 8.53
CA LEU A 128 0.24 5.81 7.13
C LEU A 128 0.44 7.06 6.28
N SER A 129 1.22 6.94 5.21
CA SER A 129 1.39 7.97 4.19
C SER A 129 1.13 7.36 2.83
N ALA A 130 0.32 7.99 1.99
CA ALA A 130 0.04 7.55 0.64
C ALA A 130 -0.04 8.73 -0.33
N GLU A 131 0.78 8.68 -1.37
CA GLU A 131 0.72 9.58 -2.52
C GLU A 131 0.29 8.79 -3.75
N VAL A 132 -0.90 9.08 -4.28
CA VAL A 132 -1.53 8.35 -5.38
C VAL A 132 -1.67 9.27 -6.60
N GLY A 133 -1.04 8.87 -7.70
CA GLY A 133 -1.11 9.60 -8.98
C GLY A 133 -2.39 9.31 -9.73
N SER A 134 -2.44 8.21 -10.48
CA SER A 134 -3.58 7.86 -11.37
C SER A 134 -4.07 6.43 -11.18
N GLY A 135 -3.59 5.73 -10.17
CA GLY A 135 -4.00 4.36 -9.86
C GLY A 135 -5.02 4.29 -8.75
N ASP A 136 -5.50 3.10 -8.48
CA ASP A 136 -6.50 2.87 -7.45
C ASP A 136 -5.87 2.23 -6.21
N VAL A 137 -6.30 2.68 -5.03
CA VAL A 137 -5.78 2.18 -3.76
C VAL A 137 -6.91 1.80 -2.82
N THR A 138 -6.85 0.60 -2.29
CA THR A 138 -7.75 0.13 -1.23
C THR A 138 -6.95 -0.18 0.04
N PHE A 139 -7.31 0.48 1.14
CA PHE A 139 -6.84 0.18 2.49
C PHE A 139 -7.98 -0.36 3.35
N GLU A 140 -7.93 -1.65 3.66
CA GLU A 140 -8.80 -2.26 4.68
C GLU A 140 -8.01 -2.41 5.97
N LEU A 141 -8.22 -1.50 6.92
CA LEU A 141 -7.42 -1.41 8.14
C LEU A 141 -8.16 -2.01 9.34
N TYR A 142 -7.67 -3.13 9.85
CA TYR A 142 -8.18 -3.72 11.11
C TYR A 142 -7.76 -2.93 12.36
N GLN A 143 -6.74 -2.10 12.22
CA GLN A 143 -6.35 -1.07 13.19
C GLN A 143 -5.84 0.14 12.43
N ALA A 144 -6.43 1.29 12.71
CA ALA A 144 -6.04 2.56 12.10
C ALA A 144 -4.81 3.16 12.79
N PRO A 145 -4.01 3.98 12.09
CA PRO A 145 -2.84 4.64 12.64
C PRO A 145 -3.17 5.53 13.85
N ALA A 146 -2.44 5.33 14.95
CA ALA A 146 -2.66 6.06 16.20
C ALA A 146 -2.03 7.47 16.20
N LYS A 147 -1.15 7.78 15.24
CA LYS A 147 -0.46 9.08 15.16
C LYS A 147 -0.93 9.90 13.97
N SER A 148 -0.74 9.38 12.76
CA SER A 148 -1.07 10.12 11.54
C SER A 148 -1.51 9.24 10.39
N MET A 149 -2.37 9.79 9.54
CA MET A 149 -2.70 9.30 8.23
C MET A 149 -2.67 10.48 7.27
N ASP A 150 -1.76 10.45 6.32
CA ASP A 150 -1.61 11.50 5.32
C ASP A 150 -1.82 10.87 3.94
N VAL A 151 -2.95 11.15 3.30
CA VAL A 151 -3.31 10.56 2.00
C VAL A 151 -3.61 11.66 0.99
N SER A 152 -2.91 11.60 -0.14
CA SER A 152 -3.10 12.50 -1.27
C SER A 152 -3.36 11.70 -2.52
N VAL A 153 -4.47 11.99 -3.19
CA VAL A 153 -4.81 11.44 -4.51
C VAL A 153 -4.90 12.56 -5.52
N ASP A 154 -4.27 12.35 -6.70
CA ASP A 154 -4.27 13.34 -7.78
C ASP A 154 -5.41 13.08 -8.78
N SER A 155 -5.48 11.89 -9.38
CA SER A 155 -6.48 11.54 -10.39
C SER A 155 -6.99 10.09 -10.31
N GLY A 156 -6.52 9.30 -9.35
CA GLY A 156 -6.98 7.93 -9.09
C GLY A 156 -8.05 7.89 -8.00
N ASP A 157 -8.43 6.70 -7.62
CA ASP A 157 -9.43 6.51 -6.58
C ASP A 157 -8.80 5.88 -5.33
N VAL A 158 -9.24 6.34 -4.15
CA VAL A 158 -8.73 5.81 -2.88
C VAL A 158 -9.90 5.42 -1.98
N GLU A 159 -9.93 4.17 -1.58
CA GLU A 159 -10.88 3.66 -0.60
C GLU A 159 -10.18 3.27 0.69
N ILE A 160 -10.61 3.82 1.82
CA ILE A 160 -10.04 3.54 3.13
C ILE A 160 -11.14 3.14 4.10
N THR A 161 -11.03 1.92 4.62
CA THR A 161 -11.93 1.43 5.67
C THR A 161 -11.15 1.27 6.98
N VAL A 162 -11.70 1.79 8.06
CA VAL A 162 -11.11 1.74 9.40
C VAL A 162 -12.13 1.24 10.44
N PRO A 163 -11.69 0.72 11.61
CA PRO A 163 -12.63 0.32 12.66
C PRO A 163 -13.54 1.49 13.08
N ASN A 164 -14.81 1.22 13.25
CA ASN A 164 -15.82 2.21 13.66
C ASN A 164 -15.47 2.96 14.97
N SER A 165 -14.66 2.36 15.83
CA SER A 165 -14.17 2.97 17.08
C SER A 165 -12.97 3.90 16.91
N THR A 166 -12.51 4.14 15.67
CA THR A 166 -11.34 4.99 15.40
C THR A 166 -11.61 6.43 15.78
N GLY A 167 -10.78 6.98 16.67
CA GLY A 167 -10.84 8.39 17.09
C GLY A 167 -9.72 9.20 16.43
N PHE A 168 -10.06 10.37 15.86
CA PHE A 168 -9.10 11.19 15.12
C PHE A 168 -9.55 12.65 15.02
N LYS A 169 -8.62 13.52 14.62
CA LYS A 169 -8.89 14.80 13.99
C LYS A 169 -8.51 14.71 12.53
N ALA A 170 -9.37 15.17 11.65
CA ALA A 170 -9.07 15.17 10.23
C ALA A 170 -9.16 16.58 9.63
N SER A 171 -8.32 16.80 8.61
CA SER A 171 -8.42 17.93 7.69
C SER A 171 -8.51 17.41 6.28
N LEU A 172 -9.41 17.99 5.50
CA LEU A 172 -9.71 17.62 4.13
C LEU A 172 -9.53 18.81 3.21
N THR A 173 -8.87 18.60 2.08
CA THR A 173 -8.80 19.56 0.98
C THR A 173 -9.22 18.85 -0.30
N VAL A 174 -10.28 19.34 -0.96
CA VAL A 174 -10.80 18.79 -2.20
C VAL A 174 -10.61 19.77 -3.35
N GLY A 175 -10.10 19.29 -4.48
CA GLY A 175 -9.98 20.04 -5.74
C GLY A 175 -11.27 19.93 -6.57
N SER A 176 -11.24 19.13 -7.62
CA SER A 176 -12.38 18.90 -8.52
C SER A 176 -12.91 17.44 -8.49
N GLY A 177 -12.35 16.60 -7.64
CA GLY A 177 -12.86 15.26 -7.35
C GLY A 177 -13.85 15.27 -6.20
N ASP A 178 -14.25 14.10 -5.76
CA ASP A 178 -15.22 13.90 -4.69
C ASP A 178 -14.55 13.28 -3.45
N PHE A 179 -15.11 13.60 -2.27
CA PHE A 179 -14.76 12.94 -1.01
C PHE A 179 -16.02 12.50 -0.29
N GLU A 180 -16.08 11.23 0.04
CA GLU A 180 -17.19 10.64 0.79
C GLU A 180 -16.70 10.09 2.13
N SER A 181 -17.52 10.20 3.18
CA SER A 181 -17.23 9.58 4.47
C SER A 181 -18.45 9.53 5.38
N ASP A 182 -18.72 8.36 5.93
CA ASP A 182 -19.76 8.17 6.94
C ASP A 182 -19.39 8.78 8.31
N PHE A 183 -18.15 9.21 8.51
CA PHE A 183 -17.75 10.00 9.69
C PHE A 183 -18.16 11.48 9.61
N LEU A 184 -18.56 11.96 8.46
CA LEU A 184 -18.98 13.37 8.29
C LEU A 184 -20.35 13.64 8.92
N PRO A 185 -20.59 14.87 9.37
CA PRO A 185 -21.89 15.24 9.92
C PRO A 185 -23.03 15.04 8.92
N LEU A 186 -24.21 14.63 9.41
CA LEU A 186 -25.42 14.53 8.61
C LEU A 186 -25.74 15.86 7.89
N GLY A 187 -25.93 15.79 6.57
CA GLY A 187 -26.22 16.96 5.73
C GLY A 187 -25.03 17.53 4.98
N TYR A 188 -23.86 16.88 5.06
CA TYR A 188 -22.77 17.13 4.15
C TYR A 188 -23.10 16.52 2.78
N ASP A 189 -23.11 17.31 1.71
CA ASP A 189 -23.48 16.90 0.36
C ASP A 189 -22.29 16.81 -0.63
N GLY A 190 -21.07 17.00 -0.13
CA GLY A 190 -19.86 16.81 -0.94
C GLY A 190 -19.57 17.88 -2.00
N GLU A 191 -20.55 18.68 -2.37
CA GLU A 191 -20.46 19.53 -3.58
C GLU A 191 -19.74 20.88 -3.41
N THR A 192 -19.33 21.29 -2.20
CA THR A 192 -18.92 22.69 -2.02
C THR A 192 -17.76 22.92 -1.06
N ILE A 193 -17.10 21.91 -0.50
CA ILE A 193 -16.06 22.14 0.53
C ILE A 193 -14.66 21.99 -0.06
N LEU A 194 -13.99 23.10 -0.19
CA LEU A 194 -12.56 23.15 -0.54
C LEU A 194 -11.65 22.78 0.64
N ASN A 195 -12.10 23.07 1.87
CA ASN A 195 -11.35 22.74 3.09
C ASN A 195 -12.33 22.47 4.24
N LEU A 196 -12.20 21.31 4.87
CA LEU A 196 -12.99 20.90 6.02
C LEU A 196 -12.08 20.39 7.14
N GLU A 197 -12.39 20.77 8.38
CA GLU A 197 -11.82 20.14 9.56
C GLU A 197 -12.94 19.45 10.34
N PHE A 198 -12.74 18.20 10.72
CA PHE A 198 -13.68 17.45 11.53
C PHE A 198 -12.96 16.52 12.51
N ASP A 199 -13.67 16.10 13.54
CA ASP A 199 -13.13 15.21 14.54
C ASP A 199 -14.13 14.11 14.94
N ASN A 200 -13.61 12.97 15.32
CA ASN A 200 -14.38 11.82 15.79
C ASN A 200 -13.72 11.23 17.05
N GLY A 201 -14.44 11.19 18.16
CA GLY A 201 -14.04 10.51 19.40
C GLY A 201 -12.74 10.98 20.05
N ASP A 202 -11.81 10.07 20.31
CA ASP A 202 -10.48 10.39 20.86
C ASP A 202 -9.60 11.05 19.79
N LYS A 203 -9.18 12.26 20.05
CA LYS A 203 -8.51 13.16 19.10
C LYS A 203 -6.98 13.04 19.14
N SER A 204 -6.44 11.90 19.46
CA SER A 204 -4.99 11.70 19.55
C SER A 204 -4.32 11.59 18.16
N ALA A 205 -5.00 10.98 17.19
CA ALA A 205 -4.53 10.87 15.82
C ALA A 205 -4.86 12.09 14.98
N THR A 206 -4.03 12.40 13.99
CA THR A 206 -4.27 13.47 13.02
C THR A 206 -4.24 12.91 11.61
N TYR A 207 -5.35 13.06 10.89
CA TYR A 207 -5.48 12.62 9.52
C TYR A 207 -5.59 13.79 8.55
N ARG A 208 -4.94 13.71 7.42
CA ARG A 208 -4.97 14.71 6.35
C ARG A 208 -5.30 14.03 5.05
N PHE A 209 -6.35 14.52 4.42
CA PHE A 209 -6.80 14.04 3.13
C PHE A 209 -6.73 15.16 2.11
N LYS A 210 -6.14 14.85 0.96
CA LYS A 210 -6.08 15.78 -0.17
C LYS A 210 -6.55 15.05 -1.42
N VAL A 211 -7.62 15.54 -2.03
CA VAL A 211 -8.20 15.02 -3.26
C VAL A 211 -7.99 16.03 -4.38
N GLY A 212 -7.37 15.63 -5.46
CA GLY A 212 -7.17 16.42 -6.68
C GLY A 212 -8.40 16.37 -7.59
N SER A 213 -8.39 15.46 -8.55
CA SER A 213 -9.45 15.22 -9.54
C SER A 213 -10.00 13.80 -9.49
N GLY A 214 -9.44 12.95 -8.64
CA GLY A 214 -9.94 11.60 -8.36
C GLY A 214 -10.93 11.60 -7.20
N ASP A 215 -11.33 10.43 -6.77
CA ASP A 215 -12.30 10.27 -5.70
C ASP A 215 -11.66 9.60 -4.48
N MET A 216 -12.16 9.94 -3.30
CA MET A 216 -11.69 9.30 -2.05
C MET A 216 -12.87 8.98 -1.14
N SER A 217 -12.92 7.75 -0.64
CA SER A 217 -13.78 7.37 0.46
C SER A 217 -12.99 7.05 1.72
N PHE A 218 -13.53 7.44 2.89
CA PHE A 218 -12.97 7.14 4.21
C PHE A 218 -14.08 6.77 5.18
N ASP A 219 -14.23 5.48 5.43
CA ASP A 219 -15.44 4.94 6.06
C ASP A 219 -15.16 4.02 7.25
N PRO A 220 -16.10 3.94 8.21
CA PRO A 220 -16.06 2.90 9.24
C PRO A 220 -16.42 1.53 8.66
N GLU A 221 -15.77 0.47 9.20
CA GLU A 221 -16.15 -0.94 8.96
C GLU A 221 -17.45 -1.31 9.68
#